data_7c45e04ea29be2469f030e3c4c684426
#
_entry.id   7c45e04ea29be2469f030e3c4c684426
#
_cell.length_a   1.000
_cell.length_b   1.000
_cell.length_c   1.000
_cell.angle_alpha   90.00
_cell.angle_beta   90.00
_cell.angle_gamma   90.00
#
_symmetry.space_group_name_H-M   'P 1'
#
loop_
_entity.id
_entity.type
_entity.pdbx_description
1 polymer ?
#
loop_
_entity_poly.entity_id
_entity_poly.type
_entity_poly.pdbx_seq_one_letter_code
_entity_poly.pdbx_strand_id
1 'polypeptide(L)' 'MAKVYASLIMKGKKKLDDVPEQLKQEVIQILIDAGWVWDTEGEN' A
#
# COMPACT_ATOMS: atom_id res chain seq x y z
N MET A 1 6.76 -10.62 2.35
CA MET A 1 7.22 -9.24 2.51
C MET A 1 6.17 -8.20 2.20
N ALA A 2 5.34 -8.47 1.21
CA ALA A 2 4.31 -7.49 0.89
C ALA A 2 3.37 -7.21 2.06
N LYS A 3 3.10 -8.19 2.87
CA LYS A 3 2.23 -7.99 4.01
C LYS A 3 2.82 -7.01 5.01
N VAL A 4 4.13 -7.07 5.18
CA VAL A 4 4.79 -6.18 6.10
C VAL A 4 4.66 -4.76 5.60
N TYR A 5 4.85 -4.55 4.31
CA TYR A 5 4.71 -3.21 3.74
C TYR A 5 3.28 -2.73 3.88
N ALA A 6 2.31 -3.60 3.59
CA ALA A 6 0.91 -3.20 3.68
C ALA A 6 0.57 -2.77 5.11
N SER A 7 1.08 -3.51 6.08
CA SER A 7 0.84 -3.19 7.46
C SER A 7 1.43 -1.83 7.81
N LEU A 8 2.64 -1.56 7.35
CA LEU A 8 3.29 -0.30 7.65
C LEU A 8 2.57 0.85 6.98
N ILE A 9 2.05 0.62 5.79
CA ILE A 9 1.31 1.66 5.10
C ILE A 9 0.02 1.97 5.85
N MET A 10 -0.66 0.94 6.32
CA MET A 10 -1.90 1.16 7.04
C MET A 10 -1.66 1.89 8.35
N LYS A 11 -0.50 1.71 8.94
CA LYS A 11 -0.17 2.39 10.16
C LYS A 11 0.39 3.78 9.92
N GLY A 12 0.56 4.15 8.67
CA GLY A 12 1.08 5.46 8.34
C GLY A 12 2.58 5.60 8.49
N LYS A 13 3.29 4.48 8.63
CA LYS A 13 4.72 4.53 8.81
C LYS A 13 5.48 4.52 7.50
N LYS A 14 4.84 4.05 6.43
CA LYS A 14 5.47 4.05 5.12
C LYS A 14 4.45 4.43 4.09
N LYS A 15 4.93 4.85 2.93
CA LYS A 15 4.06 5.19 1.83
C LYS A 15 4.21 4.17 0.74
N LEU A 16 3.22 4.10 -0.14
CA LEU A 16 3.28 3.17 -1.24
C LEU A 16 4.51 3.43 -2.09
N ASP A 17 4.92 4.68 -2.19
CA ASP A 17 6.11 5.01 -2.97
C ASP A 17 7.37 4.42 -2.39
N ASP A 18 7.37 4.10 -1.10
CA ASP A 18 8.54 3.51 -0.46
C ASP A 18 8.65 2.02 -0.76
N VAL A 19 7.64 1.44 -1.38
CA VAL A 19 7.64 0.02 -1.65
C VAL A 19 8.35 -0.24 -2.96
N PRO A 20 9.23 -1.25 -3.03
CA PRO A 20 9.88 -1.60 -4.28
C PRO A 20 8.83 -1.90 -5.33
N GLU A 21 9.11 -1.51 -6.55
CA GLU A 21 8.16 -1.68 -7.62
C GLU A 21 7.69 -3.11 -7.76
N GLN A 22 8.57 -4.06 -7.50
CA GLN A 22 8.22 -5.45 -7.63
C GLN A 22 7.15 -5.85 -6.63
N LEU A 23 7.10 -5.21 -5.50
CA LEU A 23 6.14 -5.55 -4.46
C LEU A 23 4.93 -4.65 -4.45
N LYS A 24 4.97 -3.56 -5.18
CA LYS A 24 3.87 -2.61 -5.14
C LYS A 24 2.54 -3.24 -5.47
N GLN A 25 2.49 -4.05 -6.50
CA GLN A 25 1.23 -4.64 -6.90
C GLN A 25 0.69 -5.59 -5.86
N GLU A 26 1.58 -6.35 -5.24
CA GLU A 26 1.14 -7.26 -4.19
C GLU A 26 0.64 -6.48 -2.99
N VAL A 27 1.32 -5.40 -2.67
CA VAL A 27 0.91 -4.58 -1.54
C VAL A 27 -0.46 -3.97 -1.81
N ILE A 28 -0.65 -3.47 -3.02
CA ILE A 28 -1.92 -2.88 -3.39
C ILE A 28 -3.03 -3.91 -3.26
N GLN A 29 -2.76 -5.12 -3.72
CA GLN A 29 -3.75 -6.17 -3.65
C GLN A 29 -4.12 -6.50 -2.21
N ILE A 30 -3.13 -6.53 -1.34
CA ILE A 30 -3.37 -6.81 0.07
C ILE A 30 -4.21 -5.69 0.69
N LEU A 31 -3.89 -4.45 0.33
CA LEU A 31 -4.62 -3.32 0.87
C LEU A 31 -6.08 -3.35 0.41
N ILE A 32 -6.30 -3.69 -0.83
CA ILE A 32 -7.65 -3.78 -1.35
C ILE A 32 -8.42 -4.89 -0.64
N ASP A 33 -7.78 -6.03 -0.46
CA ASP A 33 -8.41 -7.16 0.21
C ASP A 33 -8.77 -6.82 1.65
N ALA A 34 -7.98 -5.99 2.27
CA ALA A 34 -8.24 -5.60 3.65
C ALA A 34 -9.31 -4.50 3.73
N GLY A 35 -9.77 -4.04 2.59
CA GLY A 35 -10.75 -2.98 2.59
C GLY A 35 -10.18 -1.63 2.88
N TRP A 36 -8.87 -1.47 2.73
CA TRP A 36 -8.22 -0.21 3.00
C TRP A 36 -8.33 0.71 1.80
N VAL A 37 -8.67 1.95 2.04
CA VAL A 37 -8.82 2.91 0.96
C VAL A 37 -7.80 4.01 1.15
N TRP A 38 -6.97 4.24 0.14
CA TRP A 38 -6.02 5.31 0.23
C TRP A 38 -6.49 6.47 -0.63
N ASP A 39 -5.95 7.63 -0.31
CA ASP A 39 -6.38 8.83 -0.95
C ASP A 39 -5.73 8.96 -2.30
N THR A 40 -6.51 8.87 -3.36
CA THR A 40 -5.97 9.02 -4.69
C THR A 40 -6.59 10.18 -5.41
N GLU A 41 -7.32 11.02 -4.71
CA GLU A 41 -7.96 12.11 -5.38
C GLU A 41 -7.01 13.01 -6.05
N GLY A 42 -5.84 13.15 -5.56
CA GLY A 42 -4.88 14.01 -6.20
C GLY A 42 -4.41 13.51 -7.50
N GLU A 43 -4.73 12.28 -7.83
CA GLU A 43 -4.27 11.70 -9.02
C GLU A 43 -4.94 12.15 -10.22
N ASN A 44 -6.04 12.65 -10.12
CA ASN A 44 -6.73 13.05 -11.32
C ASN A 44 -6.24 14.23 -11.95
#